data_253ccdd4db3d8f68398ca35b4d86a5e8
#
_entry.id   253ccdd4db3d8f68398ca35b4d86a5e8
#
_cell.length_a   1.000
_cell.length_b   1.000
_cell.length_c   1.000
_cell.angle_alpha   90.00
_cell.angle_beta   90.00
_cell.angle_gamma   90.00
#
_symmetry.space_group_name_H-M   'P 1'
#
loop_
_entity.id
_entity.type
_entity.pdbx_description
1 polymer ?
#
loop_
_entity_poly.entity_id
_entity_poly.type
_entity_poly.pdbx_seq_one_letter_code
_entity_poly.pdbx_strand_id
1 'polypeptide(L)'
;MRQFVRPKIVISRCIEFDHCRYDGSLIPSDFVKALKPYVDFIPVCAEIEIGLGVPRSSIRIISVNGELRLIQPSTGLDVTDKMKLFSNQFLSSLPEVDGFILKYRSPSCGLKDIKVYSGIATSATVSKAPGFFGGDVIKSFHDIAIEDEGRLRNFNIRAHFLTKLYALSSFRKVMDMESVSDLIQFHTDNKFLIMAYSQKESKILGKIVANHEGLDFMKQSQLYREHLSEALKRPPRYTSKANVLIHLLGRFSNQLSHEEKEYFLQSVEGYKNKKIPSSALLVMLQSWIVRFEDDYLRNQTFFEPFPKDLVELCRDTQCEWAASDLFETREGTKTQIL
;
A
#
# COMPACT_ATOMS: atom_id res chain seq x y z
N MET A 1 -18.50 -5.78 -13.19
CA MET A 1 -17.59 -5.32 -12.14
C MET A 1 -16.55 -6.39 -11.87
N ARG A 2 -15.30 -6.00 -11.67
CA ARG A 2 -14.24 -6.94 -11.31
C ARG A 2 -14.50 -7.54 -9.93
N GLN A 3 -14.34 -8.85 -9.80
CA GLN A 3 -14.38 -9.51 -8.50
C GLN A 3 -13.00 -9.47 -7.86
N PHE A 4 -12.92 -8.98 -6.63
CA PHE A 4 -11.70 -8.93 -5.84
C PHE A 4 -11.68 -10.06 -4.80
N VAL A 5 -10.50 -10.62 -4.56
CA VAL A 5 -10.28 -11.53 -3.42
C VAL A 5 -10.42 -10.70 -2.14
N ARG A 6 -10.92 -11.29 -1.05
CA ARG A 6 -10.92 -10.65 0.27
C ARG A 6 -9.56 -10.89 0.95
N PRO A 7 -8.72 -9.85 1.09
CA PRO A 7 -7.46 -9.99 1.81
C PRO A 7 -7.68 -10.19 3.32
N LYS A 8 -6.77 -10.93 3.96
CA LYS A 8 -6.71 -11.08 5.42
C LYS A 8 -5.68 -10.12 6.00
N ILE A 9 -6.09 -9.24 6.91
CA ILE A 9 -5.24 -8.19 7.48
C ILE A 9 -5.18 -8.29 8.99
N VAL A 10 -3.97 -8.40 9.55
CA VAL A 10 -3.76 -8.21 10.98
C VAL A 10 -3.76 -6.71 11.29
N ILE A 11 -4.55 -6.29 12.27
CA ILE A 11 -4.69 -4.88 12.64
C ILE A 11 -4.52 -4.67 14.13
N SER A 12 -3.85 -3.57 14.53
CA SER A 12 -3.84 -3.16 15.93
C SER A 12 -5.26 -2.90 16.41
N ARG A 13 -5.75 -3.69 17.38
CA ARG A 13 -7.14 -3.73 17.88
C ARG A 13 -7.68 -2.35 18.30
N CYS A 14 -6.80 -1.47 18.79
CA CYS A 14 -7.18 -0.11 19.16
C CYS A 14 -7.59 0.78 17.98
N ILE A 15 -7.39 0.35 16.72
CA ILE A 15 -7.81 1.06 15.52
C ILE A 15 -9.19 0.51 15.12
N GLU A 16 -10.27 1.21 15.39
CA GLU A 16 -11.66 0.91 15.02
C GLU A 16 -12.30 -0.35 15.62
N PHE A 17 -11.62 -1.12 16.52
CA PHE A 17 -12.19 -2.37 17.02
C PHE A 17 -12.45 -2.37 18.52
N ASP A 18 -11.54 -1.78 19.33
CA ASP A 18 -11.68 -1.87 20.79
C ASP A 18 -11.00 -0.69 21.50
N HIS A 19 -11.55 -0.30 22.65
CA HIS A 19 -11.05 0.73 23.55
C HIS A 19 -9.85 0.22 24.37
N CYS A 20 -8.82 -0.29 23.70
CA CYS A 20 -7.72 -1.02 24.30
C CYS A 20 -6.39 -0.26 24.34
N ARG A 21 -6.40 1.06 24.12
CA ARG A 21 -5.20 1.88 24.36
C ARG A 21 -4.90 1.99 25.85
N TYR A 22 -3.68 2.44 26.18
CA TYR A 22 -3.25 2.62 27.57
C TYR A 22 -4.20 3.54 28.39
N ASP A 23 -4.81 4.51 27.74
CA ASP A 23 -5.76 5.49 28.30
C ASP A 23 -7.24 5.07 28.16
N GLY A 24 -7.51 3.85 27.68
CA GLY A 24 -8.88 3.37 27.44
C GLY A 24 -9.56 4.00 26.21
N SER A 25 -8.82 4.68 25.33
CA SER A 25 -9.37 5.25 24.10
C SER A 25 -9.31 4.30 22.92
N LEU A 26 -10.09 4.63 21.88
CA LEU A 26 -10.08 4.00 20.56
C LEU A 26 -9.54 5.01 19.54
N ILE A 27 -8.93 4.55 18.45
CA ILE A 27 -8.45 5.38 17.36
C ILE A 27 -9.44 5.29 16.21
N PRO A 28 -10.17 6.35 15.90
CA PRO A 28 -11.06 6.37 14.74
C PRO A 28 -10.22 6.44 13.44
N SER A 29 -10.65 5.70 12.41
CA SER A 29 -10.04 5.68 11.09
C SER A 29 -11.07 5.46 10.00
N ASP A 30 -11.44 6.51 9.28
CA ASP A 30 -12.43 6.41 8.20
C ASP A 30 -11.96 5.46 7.09
N PHE A 31 -10.66 5.41 6.84
CA PHE A 31 -10.08 4.45 5.91
C PHE A 31 -10.32 3.00 6.36
N VAL A 32 -10.08 2.67 7.63
CA VAL A 32 -10.32 1.31 8.14
C VAL A 32 -11.81 0.97 8.14
N LYS A 33 -12.69 1.93 8.46
CA LYS A 33 -14.16 1.76 8.34
C LYS A 33 -14.56 1.41 6.90
N ALA A 34 -14.07 2.19 5.92
CA ALA A 34 -14.33 1.95 4.51
C ALA A 34 -13.76 0.62 4.02
N LEU A 35 -12.67 0.14 4.62
CA LEU A 35 -12.02 -1.11 4.24
C LEU A 35 -12.75 -2.36 4.78
N LYS A 36 -13.50 -2.25 5.91
CA LYS A 36 -14.20 -3.39 6.55
C LYS A 36 -15.04 -4.27 5.61
N PRO A 37 -15.80 -3.73 4.64
CA PRO A 37 -16.58 -4.58 3.72
C PRO A 37 -15.74 -5.42 2.76
N TYR A 38 -14.48 -5.06 2.55
CA TYR A 38 -13.63 -5.59 1.48
C TYR A 38 -12.53 -6.53 1.95
N VAL A 39 -12.28 -6.64 3.27
CA VAL A 39 -11.21 -7.45 3.84
C VAL A 39 -11.68 -8.20 5.09
N ASP A 40 -10.93 -9.22 5.48
CA ASP A 40 -11.11 -9.93 6.74
C ASP A 40 -10.03 -9.47 7.74
N PHE A 41 -10.46 -8.83 8.84
CA PHE A 41 -9.56 -8.32 9.86
C PHE A 41 -9.29 -9.33 10.98
N ILE A 42 -8.04 -9.40 11.44
CA ILE A 42 -7.58 -10.12 12.63
C ILE A 42 -7.09 -9.06 13.63
N PRO A 43 -7.95 -8.56 14.53
CA PRO A 43 -7.57 -7.53 15.50
C PRO A 43 -6.72 -8.10 16.63
N VAL A 44 -5.57 -7.44 16.93
CA VAL A 44 -4.67 -7.83 18.00
C VAL A 44 -4.18 -6.62 18.81
N CYS A 45 -4.07 -6.75 20.11
CA CYS A 45 -3.41 -5.77 20.98
C CYS A 45 -2.30 -6.43 21.79
N ALA A 46 -1.07 -6.31 21.30
CA ALA A 46 0.10 -6.94 21.92
C ALA A 46 0.26 -6.58 23.42
N GLU A 47 -0.12 -5.36 23.81
CA GLU A 47 -0.01 -4.92 25.21
C GLU A 47 -1.05 -5.59 26.13
N ILE A 48 -2.26 -5.88 25.63
CA ILE A 48 -3.27 -6.65 26.37
C ILE A 48 -2.87 -8.11 26.46
N GLU A 49 -2.41 -8.69 25.35
CA GLU A 49 -2.03 -10.11 25.30
C GLU A 49 -0.87 -10.46 26.27
N ILE A 50 0.00 -9.50 26.57
CA ILE A 50 1.04 -9.70 27.60
C ILE A 50 0.57 -9.39 29.04
N GLY A 51 -0.71 -9.11 29.24
CA GLY A 51 -1.33 -8.95 30.56
C GLY A 51 -1.27 -7.54 31.17
N LEU A 52 -1.09 -6.47 30.33
CA LEU A 52 -1.02 -5.10 30.87
C LEU A 52 -2.38 -4.46 31.21
N GLY A 53 -3.51 -5.03 30.74
CA GLY A 53 -4.86 -4.54 31.03
C GLY A 53 -5.22 -3.18 30.39
N VAL A 54 -6.38 -2.61 30.77
CA VAL A 54 -6.89 -1.29 30.39
C VAL A 54 -7.69 -0.71 31.57
N PRO A 55 -7.50 0.55 31.98
CA PRO A 55 -6.37 1.43 31.58
C PRO A 55 -5.05 0.96 32.17
N ARG A 56 -3.96 1.43 31.58
CA ARG A 56 -2.60 1.09 32.06
C ARG A 56 -1.64 2.26 31.93
N SER A 57 -0.56 2.23 32.67
CA SER A 57 0.54 3.16 32.46
C SER A 57 1.24 2.91 31.13
N SER A 58 1.66 3.98 30.46
CA SER A 58 2.34 3.87 29.17
C SER A 58 3.67 3.13 29.29
N ILE A 59 4.03 2.38 28.25
CA ILE A 59 5.34 1.73 28.11
C ILE A 59 6.23 2.57 27.18
N ARG A 60 7.55 2.39 27.29
CA ARG A 60 8.53 3.03 26.41
C ARG A 60 9.71 2.12 26.13
N ILE A 61 10.42 2.40 25.05
CA ILE A 61 11.68 1.71 24.74
C ILE A 61 12.81 2.50 25.39
N ILE A 62 13.65 1.80 26.16
CA ILE A 62 14.89 2.36 26.72
C ILE A 62 16.09 1.56 26.24
N SER A 63 17.27 2.18 26.25
CA SER A 63 18.55 1.50 26.02
C SER A 63 19.24 1.26 27.37
N VAL A 64 19.53 0.01 27.66
CA VAL A 64 20.31 -0.40 28.83
C VAL A 64 21.53 -1.17 28.35
N ASN A 65 22.73 -0.62 28.56
CA ASN A 65 23.99 -1.23 28.09
C ASN A 65 23.98 -1.62 26.59
N GLY A 66 23.32 -0.80 25.76
CA GLY A 66 23.19 -1.06 24.31
C GLY A 66 22.03 -1.99 23.91
N GLU A 67 21.40 -2.67 24.87
CA GLU A 67 20.21 -3.47 24.62
C GLU A 67 18.92 -2.67 24.72
N LEU A 68 17.95 -2.94 23.85
CA LEU A 68 16.62 -2.34 23.92
C LEU A 68 15.74 -3.11 24.90
N ARG A 69 15.11 -2.36 25.81
CA ARG A 69 14.16 -2.87 26.78
C ARG A 69 12.83 -2.13 26.67
N LEU A 70 11.74 -2.86 26.89
CA LEU A 70 10.38 -2.32 26.91
C LEU A 70 9.89 -2.21 28.35
N ILE A 71 9.88 -0.99 28.85
CA ILE A 71 9.66 -0.73 30.30
C ILE A 71 8.37 0.10 30.48
N GLN A 72 7.65 -0.16 31.56
CA GLN A 72 6.61 0.69 32.11
C GLN A 72 7.21 1.64 33.16
N PRO A 73 7.47 2.92 32.86
CA PRO A 73 8.28 3.78 33.76
C PRO A 73 7.68 4.02 35.13
N SER A 74 6.34 4.10 35.23
CA SER A 74 5.65 4.36 36.50
C SER A 74 5.76 3.24 37.51
N THR A 75 5.98 1.99 37.05
CA THR A 75 6.07 0.79 37.91
C THR A 75 7.45 0.17 37.90
N GLY A 76 8.32 0.56 36.97
CA GLY A 76 9.60 -0.09 36.71
C GLY A 76 9.50 -1.47 36.06
N LEU A 77 8.28 -1.92 35.69
CA LEU A 77 8.05 -3.25 35.13
C LEU A 77 8.72 -3.39 33.76
N ASP A 78 9.61 -4.37 33.62
CA ASP A 78 10.19 -4.79 32.34
C ASP A 78 9.26 -5.84 31.68
N VAL A 79 8.74 -5.53 30.52
CA VAL A 79 7.84 -6.42 29.75
C VAL A 79 8.49 -6.93 28.45
N THR A 80 9.80 -6.74 28.30
CA THR A 80 10.56 -7.10 27.11
C THR A 80 10.37 -8.55 26.71
N ASP A 81 10.63 -9.47 27.66
CA ASP A 81 10.62 -10.90 27.37
C ASP A 81 9.19 -11.41 27.12
N LYS A 82 8.20 -10.87 27.86
CA LYS A 82 6.78 -11.17 27.61
C LYS A 82 6.37 -10.74 26.21
N MET A 83 6.80 -9.55 25.76
CA MET A 83 6.48 -9.05 24.43
C MET A 83 7.13 -9.88 23.32
N LYS A 84 8.41 -10.25 23.50
CA LYS A 84 9.12 -11.12 22.55
C LYS A 84 8.46 -12.50 22.43
N LEU A 85 8.10 -13.09 23.57
CA LEU A 85 7.43 -14.40 23.63
C LEU A 85 6.07 -14.33 22.90
N PHE A 86 5.25 -13.33 23.25
CA PHE A 86 3.98 -13.09 22.57
C PHE A 86 4.15 -12.91 21.06
N SER A 87 5.08 -12.02 20.63
CA SER A 87 5.34 -11.79 19.21
C SER A 87 5.64 -13.09 18.47
N ASN A 88 6.56 -13.90 18.99
CA ASN A 88 6.94 -15.17 18.38
C ASN A 88 5.75 -16.14 18.29
N GLN A 89 5.01 -16.33 19.39
CA GLN A 89 3.86 -17.23 19.42
C GLN A 89 2.74 -16.78 18.48
N PHE A 90 2.37 -15.50 18.54
CA PHE A 90 1.30 -14.95 17.74
C PHE A 90 1.64 -15.02 16.24
N LEU A 91 2.82 -14.54 15.82
CA LEU A 91 3.21 -14.51 14.42
C LEU A 91 3.37 -15.93 13.83
N SER A 92 3.84 -16.90 14.64
CA SER A 92 3.93 -18.30 14.19
C SER A 92 2.57 -19.02 14.11
N SER A 93 1.57 -18.55 14.87
CA SER A 93 0.21 -19.14 14.88
C SER A 93 -0.72 -18.52 13.85
N LEU A 94 -0.31 -17.44 13.17
CA LEU A 94 -1.15 -16.78 12.17
C LEU A 94 -1.44 -17.71 11.00
N PRO A 95 -2.69 -17.74 10.50
CA PRO A 95 -2.95 -18.27 9.19
C PRO A 95 -2.22 -17.44 8.13
N GLU A 96 -2.23 -17.87 6.88
CA GLU A 96 -1.72 -17.03 5.80
C GLU A 96 -2.47 -15.68 5.76
N VAL A 97 -1.71 -14.57 5.86
CA VAL A 97 -2.21 -13.19 5.87
C VAL A 97 -1.62 -12.38 4.74
N ASP A 98 -2.37 -11.38 4.27
CA ASP A 98 -2.00 -10.56 3.12
C ASP A 98 -1.41 -9.20 3.52
N GLY A 99 -1.60 -8.80 4.80
CA GLY A 99 -1.07 -7.52 5.23
C GLY A 99 -1.24 -7.21 6.72
N PHE A 100 -0.61 -6.10 7.13
CA PHE A 100 -0.68 -5.56 8.49
C PHE A 100 -1.00 -4.06 8.46
N ILE A 101 -1.89 -3.63 9.38
CA ILE A 101 -2.13 -2.21 9.70
C ILE A 101 -1.86 -2.01 11.19
N LEU A 102 -0.72 -1.39 11.52
CA LEU A 102 -0.26 -1.29 12.89
C LEU A 102 -0.37 0.13 13.44
N LYS A 103 -0.39 0.24 14.78
CA LYS A 103 -0.49 1.53 15.48
C LYS A 103 0.77 2.37 15.31
N TYR A 104 0.63 3.54 14.71
CA TYR A 104 1.68 4.53 14.55
C TYR A 104 2.25 5.00 15.88
N ARG A 105 3.59 5.14 15.97
CA ARG A 105 4.33 5.60 17.16
C ARG A 105 4.10 4.81 18.45
N SER A 106 3.59 3.58 18.37
CA SER A 106 3.49 2.71 19.53
C SER A 106 4.84 2.04 19.83
N PRO A 107 5.30 1.99 21.08
CA PRO A 107 6.53 1.26 21.45
C PRO A 107 6.40 -0.25 21.26
N SER A 108 5.19 -0.78 21.17
CA SER A 108 4.90 -2.18 20.80
C SER A 108 4.67 -2.34 19.30
N CYS A 109 3.67 -1.65 18.73
CA CYS A 109 3.20 -1.89 17.36
C CYS A 109 3.89 -1.04 16.28
N GLY A 110 4.59 0.05 16.64
CA GLY A 110 5.12 1.00 15.67
C GLY A 110 6.15 0.39 14.73
N LEU A 111 6.05 0.71 13.42
CA LEU A 111 6.92 0.12 12.40
C LEU A 111 8.32 0.73 12.36
N LYS A 112 8.44 2.03 12.72
CA LYS A 112 9.72 2.76 12.70
C LYS A 112 9.66 4.04 13.50
N ASP A 113 10.81 4.65 13.69
CA ASP A 113 10.98 5.98 14.30
C ASP A 113 10.43 6.12 15.74
N ILE A 114 10.31 5.01 16.48
CA ILE A 114 9.93 5.04 17.89
C ILE A 114 11.13 5.53 18.70
N LYS A 115 10.89 6.53 19.56
CA LYS A 115 11.92 7.08 20.43
C LYS A 115 12.46 6.04 21.39
N VAL A 116 13.79 5.92 21.45
CA VAL A 116 14.53 5.13 22.44
C VAL A 116 15.11 6.11 23.44
N TYR A 117 14.83 5.91 24.71
CA TYR A 117 15.31 6.77 25.80
C TYR A 117 16.55 6.19 26.47
N SER A 118 17.37 7.05 27.07
CA SER A 118 18.59 6.63 27.78
C SER A 118 18.33 5.96 29.13
N GLY A 119 17.10 5.99 29.66
CA GLY A 119 16.73 5.38 30.93
C GLY A 119 15.27 5.63 31.30
N ILE A 120 14.86 5.10 32.47
CA ILE A 120 13.46 5.11 32.93
C ILE A 120 12.99 6.51 33.28
N ALA A 121 13.80 7.29 34.01
CA ALA A 121 13.41 8.61 34.52
C ALA A 121 13.72 9.77 33.58
N THR A 122 14.42 9.53 32.48
CA THR A 122 14.88 10.58 31.55
C THR A 122 13.96 10.77 30.35
N SER A 123 13.88 12.00 29.85
CA SER A 123 13.26 12.34 28.58
C SER A 123 14.24 12.37 27.40
N ALA A 124 15.55 12.19 27.65
CA ALA A 124 16.57 12.22 26.62
C ALA A 124 16.41 11.04 25.65
N THR A 125 16.25 11.35 24.37
CA THR A 125 16.19 10.38 23.28
C THR A 125 17.58 10.13 22.72
N VAL A 126 18.04 8.87 22.75
CA VAL A 126 19.38 8.48 22.27
C VAL A 126 19.36 7.92 20.84
N SER A 127 18.25 7.34 20.42
CA SER A 127 18.08 6.76 19.08
C SER A 127 16.61 6.58 18.74
N LYS A 128 16.36 5.99 17.58
CA LYS A 128 15.03 5.54 17.14
C LYS A 128 15.10 4.08 16.72
N ALA A 129 14.03 3.33 17.00
CA ALA A 129 13.89 1.92 16.63
C ALA A 129 12.46 1.62 16.20
N PRO A 130 12.15 0.46 15.58
CA PRO A 130 10.79 -0.06 15.52
C PRO A 130 10.30 -0.45 16.92
N GLY A 131 8.99 -0.52 17.10
CA GLY A 131 8.38 -1.16 18.27
C GLY A 131 8.68 -2.66 18.29
N PHE A 132 8.59 -3.29 19.45
CA PHE A 132 8.99 -4.69 19.60
C PHE A 132 8.17 -5.63 18.70
N PHE A 133 6.85 -5.61 18.79
CA PHE A 133 5.96 -6.40 17.93
C PHE A 133 6.03 -5.93 16.48
N GLY A 134 5.98 -4.61 16.22
CA GLY A 134 6.06 -4.06 14.85
C GLY A 134 7.39 -4.40 14.16
N GLY A 135 8.49 -4.43 14.88
CA GLY A 135 9.81 -4.85 14.39
C GLY A 135 9.84 -6.32 13.99
N ASP A 136 9.22 -7.20 14.80
CA ASP A 136 9.14 -8.63 14.51
C ASP A 136 8.23 -8.90 13.31
N VAL A 137 7.12 -8.15 13.16
CA VAL A 137 6.27 -8.19 11.95
C VAL A 137 7.07 -7.86 10.69
N ILE A 138 7.86 -6.78 10.69
CA ILE A 138 8.69 -6.40 9.54
C ILE A 138 9.71 -7.49 9.19
N LYS A 139 10.31 -8.14 10.19
CA LYS A 139 11.30 -9.20 9.97
C LYS A 139 10.67 -10.46 9.36
N SER A 140 9.50 -10.84 9.87
CA SER A 140 8.84 -12.10 9.49
C SER A 140 8.02 -11.99 8.19
N PHE A 141 7.53 -10.80 7.85
CA PHE A 141 6.57 -10.57 6.76
C PHE A 141 7.00 -9.47 5.78
N HIS A 142 8.31 -9.37 5.48
CA HIS A 142 8.89 -8.30 4.65
C HIS A 142 8.36 -8.25 3.20
N ASP A 143 7.73 -9.29 2.71
CA ASP A 143 7.24 -9.47 1.34
C ASP A 143 5.78 -9.02 1.14
N ILE A 144 4.97 -8.90 2.20
CA ILE A 144 3.56 -8.52 2.12
C ILE A 144 3.29 -7.02 2.39
N ALA A 145 2.02 -6.61 2.36
CA ALA A 145 1.63 -5.21 2.57
C ALA A 145 1.63 -4.84 4.06
N ILE A 146 2.56 -3.99 4.51
CA ILE A 146 2.66 -3.54 5.91
C ILE A 146 2.66 -2.02 5.93
N GLU A 147 1.76 -1.42 6.72
CA GLU A 147 1.74 0.03 6.93
C GLU A 147 1.13 0.39 8.29
N ASP A 148 1.30 1.64 8.71
CA ASP A 148 0.66 2.16 9.91
C ASP A 148 -0.50 3.13 9.59
N GLU A 149 -1.45 3.25 10.52
CA GLU A 149 -2.68 4.04 10.33
C GLU A 149 -2.39 5.53 10.14
N GLY A 150 -1.30 6.04 10.69
CA GLY A 150 -0.90 7.44 10.54
C GLY A 150 -0.42 7.74 9.12
N ARG A 151 0.37 6.83 8.53
CA ARG A 151 0.87 6.98 7.15
C ARG A 151 -0.19 6.69 6.11
N LEU A 152 -1.14 5.79 6.40
CA LEU A 152 -2.28 5.52 5.53
C LEU A 152 -3.23 6.71 5.34
N ARG A 153 -3.06 7.81 6.08
CA ARG A 153 -3.72 9.09 5.81
C ARG A 153 -3.24 9.74 4.50
N ASN A 154 -2.01 9.44 4.08
CA ASN A 154 -1.48 9.91 2.80
C ASN A 154 -2.02 9.05 1.66
N PHE A 155 -2.68 9.69 0.68
CA PHE A 155 -3.31 9.02 -0.46
C PHE A 155 -2.34 8.12 -1.25
N ASN A 156 -1.13 8.59 -1.56
CA ASN A 156 -0.17 7.82 -2.36
C ASN A 156 0.33 6.57 -1.61
N ILE A 157 0.55 6.69 -0.29
CA ILE A 157 0.95 5.55 0.56
C ILE A 157 -0.20 4.55 0.63
N ARG A 158 -1.42 5.02 0.82
CA ARG A 158 -2.63 4.20 0.87
C ARG A 158 -2.89 3.49 -0.45
N ALA A 159 -2.81 4.19 -1.58
CA ALA A 159 -2.99 3.60 -2.90
C ALA A 159 -1.94 2.51 -3.18
N HIS A 160 -0.68 2.75 -2.78
CA HIS A 160 0.37 1.74 -2.90
C HIS A 160 0.12 0.53 -1.99
N PHE A 161 -0.26 0.74 -0.73
CA PHE A 161 -0.61 -0.32 0.21
C PHE A 161 -1.75 -1.18 -0.33
N LEU A 162 -2.85 -0.57 -0.79
CA LEU A 162 -3.98 -1.28 -1.37
C LEU A 162 -3.59 -2.05 -2.64
N THR A 163 -2.84 -1.43 -3.55
CA THR A 163 -2.38 -2.12 -4.77
C THR A 163 -1.54 -3.35 -4.43
N LYS A 164 -0.57 -3.23 -3.51
CA LYS A 164 0.25 -4.36 -3.08
C LYS A 164 -0.60 -5.43 -2.40
N LEU A 165 -1.49 -5.03 -1.51
CA LEU A 165 -2.39 -5.92 -0.78
C LEU A 165 -3.24 -6.78 -1.73
N TYR A 166 -3.94 -6.15 -2.67
CA TYR A 166 -4.83 -6.85 -3.59
C TYR A 166 -4.08 -7.65 -4.66
N ALA A 167 -2.94 -7.19 -5.14
CA ALA A 167 -2.13 -7.95 -6.08
C ALA A 167 -1.59 -9.24 -5.45
N LEU A 168 -1.05 -9.16 -4.22
CA LEU A 168 -0.50 -10.33 -3.54
C LEU A 168 -1.60 -11.31 -3.08
N SER A 169 -2.74 -10.81 -2.57
CA SER A 169 -3.87 -11.69 -2.20
C SER A 169 -4.48 -12.38 -3.41
N SER A 170 -4.56 -11.70 -4.57
CA SER A 170 -5.00 -12.32 -5.82
C SER A 170 -4.01 -13.39 -6.30
N PHE A 171 -2.71 -13.14 -6.14
CA PHE A 171 -1.69 -14.13 -6.47
C PHE A 171 -1.72 -15.34 -5.53
N ARG A 172 -1.98 -15.15 -4.22
CA ARG A 172 -2.19 -16.26 -3.28
C ARG A 172 -3.29 -17.19 -3.77
N LYS A 173 -4.42 -16.66 -4.25
CA LYS A 173 -5.49 -17.46 -4.82
C LYS A 173 -5.01 -18.30 -6.03
N VAL A 174 -4.13 -17.76 -6.87
CA VAL A 174 -3.53 -18.52 -8.00
C VAL A 174 -2.67 -19.66 -7.48
N MET A 175 -1.90 -19.45 -6.41
CA MET A 175 -1.11 -20.54 -5.80
C MET A 175 -2.02 -21.64 -5.23
N ASP A 176 -3.13 -21.28 -4.59
CA ASP A 176 -4.12 -22.24 -4.04
C ASP A 176 -4.79 -23.09 -5.14
N MET A 177 -4.92 -22.56 -6.37
CA MET A 177 -5.52 -23.27 -7.51
C MET A 177 -4.54 -24.22 -8.21
N GLU A 178 -3.25 -24.13 -7.96
CA GLU A 178 -2.16 -24.94 -8.53
C GLU A 178 -2.21 -25.08 -10.07
N SER A 179 -2.67 -24.02 -10.77
CA SER A 179 -2.93 -24.00 -12.19
C SER A 179 -1.97 -23.10 -12.95
N VAL A 180 -1.23 -23.67 -13.90
CA VAL A 180 -0.37 -22.90 -14.81
C VAL A 180 -1.18 -21.92 -15.66
N SER A 181 -2.39 -22.30 -16.07
CA SER A 181 -3.31 -21.44 -16.82
C SER A 181 -3.68 -20.18 -16.02
N ASP A 182 -3.97 -20.34 -14.72
CA ASP A 182 -4.32 -19.22 -13.84
C ASP A 182 -3.10 -18.31 -13.59
N LEU A 183 -1.89 -18.87 -13.51
CA LEU A 183 -0.66 -18.09 -13.43
C LEU A 183 -0.44 -17.23 -14.70
N ILE A 184 -0.65 -17.82 -15.88
CA ILE A 184 -0.56 -17.10 -17.16
C ILE A 184 -1.62 -15.99 -17.22
N GLN A 185 -2.86 -16.30 -16.84
CA GLN A 185 -3.94 -15.31 -16.82
C GLN A 185 -3.65 -14.19 -15.83
N PHE A 186 -3.21 -14.50 -14.62
CA PHE A 186 -2.81 -13.51 -13.62
C PHE A 186 -1.71 -12.59 -14.16
N HIS A 187 -0.67 -13.15 -14.76
CA HIS A 187 0.41 -12.34 -15.35
C HIS A 187 -0.12 -11.44 -16.47
N THR A 188 -0.98 -11.97 -17.32
CA THR A 188 -1.60 -11.25 -18.43
C THR A 188 -2.40 -10.06 -17.93
N ASP A 189 -3.25 -10.25 -16.92
CA ASP A 189 -4.09 -9.20 -16.34
C ASP A 189 -3.31 -8.14 -15.54
N ASN A 190 -2.15 -8.52 -14.99
CA ASN A 190 -1.32 -7.65 -14.19
C ASN A 190 -0.13 -7.05 -14.95
N LYS A 191 0.00 -7.32 -16.25
CA LYS A 191 1.19 -6.94 -17.04
C LYS A 191 1.52 -5.45 -16.95
N PHE A 192 0.56 -4.57 -17.19
CA PHE A 192 0.79 -3.12 -17.18
C PHE A 192 0.95 -2.58 -15.75
N LEU A 193 0.29 -3.16 -14.77
CA LEU A 193 0.49 -2.83 -13.38
C LEU A 193 1.94 -3.13 -12.96
N ILE A 194 2.41 -4.35 -13.18
CA ILE A 194 3.77 -4.77 -12.85
C ILE A 194 4.81 -3.90 -13.60
N MET A 195 4.59 -3.63 -14.89
CA MET A 195 5.46 -2.79 -15.69
C MET A 195 5.53 -1.35 -15.16
N ALA A 196 4.43 -0.80 -14.62
CA ALA A 196 4.40 0.51 -14.01
C ALA A 196 5.23 0.56 -12.72
N TYR A 197 5.27 -0.52 -11.96
CA TYR A 197 6.07 -0.65 -10.75
C TYR A 197 7.55 -0.90 -11.04
N SER A 198 7.85 -1.90 -11.88
CA SER A 198 9.22 -2.30 -12.23
C SER A 198 9.28 -2.95 -13.62
N GLN A 199 9.87 -2.25 -14.59
CA GLN A 199 10.10 -2.84 -15.91
C GLN A 199 11.07 -4.02 -15.88
N LYS A 200 12.06 -4.00 -14.95
CA LYS A 200 13.01 -5.08 -14.75
C LYS A 200 12.27 -6.35 -14.32
N GLU A 201 11.50 -6.25 -13.24
CA GLU A 201 10.77 -7.39 -12.69
C GLU A 201 9.67 -7.87 -13.64
N SER A 202 9.01 -6.98 -14.38
CA SER A 202 8.04 -7.34 -15.43
C SER A 202 8.65 -8.27 -16.50
N LYS A 203 9.90 -8.00 -16.93
CA LYS A 203 10.61 -8.86 -17.88
C LYS A 203 10.96 -10.22 -17.27
N ILE A 204 11.38 -10.24 -16.01
CA ILE A 204 11.72 -11.49 -15.30
C ILE A 204 10.47 -12.34 -15.13
N LEU A 205 9.39 -11.76 -14.62
CA LEU A 205 8.11 -12.42 -14.43
C LEU A 205 7.55 -13.00 -15.74
N GLY A 206 7.70 -12.28 -16.86
CA GLY A 206 7.33 -12.80 -18.18
C GLY A 206 8.13 -14.04 -18.59
N LYS A 207 9.44 -14.10 -18.28
CA LYS A 207 10.27 -15.29 -18.53
C LYS A 207 9.86 -16.46 -17.64
N ILE A 208 9.56 -16.20 -16.35
CA ILE A 208 9.09 -17.23 -15.41
C ILE A 208 7.79 -17.85 -15.92
N VAL A 209 6.84 -17.03 -16.38
CA VAL A 209 5.56 -17.53 -16.92
C VAL A 209 5.74 -18.31 -18.20
N ALA A 210 6.69 -17.91 -19.09
CA ALA A 210 7.02 -18.64 -20.29
C ALA A 210 7.63 -20.04 -20.02
N ASN A 211 8.17 -20.23 -18.81
CA ASN A 211 8.67 -21.50 -18.28
C ASN A 211 9.55 -22.32 -19.24
N HIS A 212 10.49 -21.67 -19.92
CA HIS A 212 11.40 -22.34 -20.86
C HIS A 212 12.29 -23.41 -20.20
N GLU A 213 12.44 -23.35 -18.86
CA GLU A 213 13.25 -24.28 -18.06
C GLU A 213 12.45 -25.53 -17.62
N GLY A 214 11.13 -25.57 -17.88
CA GLY A 214 10.27 -26.70 -17.52
C GLY A 214 10.12 -26.92 -16.01
N LEU A 215 10.09 -25.85 -15.23
CA LEU A 215 9.87 -25.92 -13.78
C LEU A 215 8.46 -26.47 -13.47
N ASP A 216 8.34 -27.25 -12.39
CA ASP A 216 7.04 -27.60 -11.83
C ASP A 216 6.30 -26.35 -11.31
N PHE A 217 4.98 -26.45 -11.17
CA PHE A 217 4.14 -25.31 -10.78
C PHE A 217 4.57 -24.69 -9.43
N MET A 218 4.92 -25.50 -8.43
CA MET A 218 5.28 -25.02 -7.11
C MET A 218 6.53 -24.15 -7.15
N LYS A 219 7.59 -24.59 -7.84
CA LYS A 219 8.82 -23.81 -8.01
C LYS A 219 8.57 -22.57 -8.87
N GLN A 220 7.83 -22.70 -9.96
CA GLN A 220 7.49 -21.60 -10.84
C GLN A 220 6.70 -20.50 -10.11
N SER A 221 5.67 -20.88 -9.37
CA SER A 221 4.82 -19.96 -8.61
C SER A 221 5.57 -19.32 -7.45
N GLN A 222 6.42 -20.07 -6.75
CA GLN A 222 7.26 -19.51 -5.68
C GLN A 222 8.23 -18.45 -6.23
N LEU A 223 8.93 -18.74 -7.31
CA LEU A 223 9.82 -17.80 -7.97
C LEU A 223 9.08 -16.55 -8.48
N TYR A 224 7.87 -16.77 -9.02
CA TYR A 224 7.00 -15.67 -9.44
C TYR A 224 6.60 -14.79 -8.25
N ARG A 225 6.22 -15.36 -7.10
CA ARG A 225 5.88 -14.65 -5.87
C ARG A 225 7.01 -13.74 -5.39
N GLU A 226 8.24 -14.25 -5.37
CA GLU A 226 9.42 -13.50 -4.95
C GLU A 226 9.64 -12.26 -5.83
N HIS A 227 9.60 -12.43 -7.15
CA HIS A 227 9.76 -11.33 -8.10
C HIS A 227 8.57 -10.36 -8.13
N LEU A 228 7.35 -10.85 -7.91
CA LEU A 228 6.17 -9.99 -7.77
C LEU A 228 6.28 -9.11 -6.53
N SER A 229 6.69 -9.69 -5.39
CA SER A 229 6.91 -8.95 -4.16
C SER A 229 8.00 -7.89 -4.31
N GLU A 230 9.12 -8.22 -4.95
CA GLU A 230 10.19 -7.27 -5.24
C GLU A 230 9.71 -6.14 -6.18
N ALA A 231 8.90 -6.46 -7.20
CA ALA A 231 8.29 -5.45 -8.07
C ALA A 231 7.45 -4.45 -7.27
N LEU A 232 6.64 -4.95 -6.33
CA LEU A 232 5.70 -4.16 -5.51
C LEU A 232 6.31 -3.61 -4.22
N LYS A 233 7.61 -3.69 -4.02
CA LYS A 233 8.30 -3.24 -2.81
C LYS A 233 8.25 -1.73 -2.58
N ARG A 234 8.20 -0.95 -3.66
CA ARG A 234 8.17 0.51 -3.63
C ARG A 234 7.07 1.04 -4.54
N PRO A 235 6.47 2.20 -4.24
CA PRO A 235 5.51 2.81 -5.14
C PRO A 235 6.12 3.10 -6.51
N PRO A 236 5.31 3.08 -7.59
CA PRO A 236 5.78 3.30 -8.94
C PRO A 236 6.32 4.72 -9.13
N ARG A 237 7.40 4.85 -9.89
CA ARG A 237 7.94 6.17 -10.26
C ARG A 237 7.06 6.82 -11.34
N TYR A 238 6.97 8.14 -11.33
CA TYR A 238 6.25 8.89 -12.36
C TYR A 238 6.68 8.53 -13.78
N THR A 239 8.00 8.41 -14.00
CA THR A 239 8.57 8.03 -15.29
C THR A 239 8.18 6.61 -15.73
N SER A 240 8.18 5.65 -14.82
CA SER A 240 7.76 4.27 -15.12
C SER A 240 6.29 4.20 -15.49
N LYS A 241 5.43 4.91 -14.74
CA LYS A 241 4.00 5.00 -15.05
C LYS A 241 3.74 5.73 -16.37
N ALA A 242 4.47 6.82 -16.67
CA ALA A 242 4.40 7.52 -17.94
C ALA A 242 4.76 6.62 -19.13
N ASN A 243 5.79 5.78 -19.01
CA ASN A 243 6.15 4.81 -20.04
C ASN A 243 5.00 3.82 -20.31
N VAL A 244 4.32 3.34 -19.28
CA VAL A 244 3.13 2.46 -19.46
C VAL A 244 2.02 3.20 -20.19
N LEU A 245 1.74 4.46 -19.85
CA LEU A 245 0.73 5.28 -20.51
C LEU A 245 1.03 5.44 -22.02
N ILE A 246 2.31 5.66 -22.39
CA ILE A 246 2.74 5.74 -23.79
C ILE A 246 2.58 4.38 -24.49
N HIS A 247 2.92 3.27 -23.84
CA HIS A 247 2.68 1.93 -24.39
C HIS A 247 1.20 1.66 -24.65
N LEU A 248 0.32 2.10 -23.74
CA LEU A 248 -1.13 1.97 -23.88
C LEU A 248 -1.67 2.83 -25.03
N LEU A 249 -1.16 4.07 -25.22
CA LEU A 249 -1.49 4.90 -26.39
C LEU A 249 -1.15 4.16 -27.69
N GLY A 250 0.01 3.46 -27.74
CA GLY A 250 0.44 2.72 -28.91
C GLY A 250 -0.57 1.69 -29.42
N ARG A 251 -1.37 1.09 -28.53
CA ARG A 251 -2.44 0.14 -28.91
C ARG A 251 -3.57 0.79 -29.71
N PHE A 252 -3.83 2.06 -29.45
CA PHE A 252 -4.90 2.82 -30.12
C PHE A 252 -4.38 3.67 -31.29
N SER A 253 -3.08 3.56 -31.63
CA SER A 253 -2.43 4.46 -32.57
C SER A 253 -3.07 4.48 -33.97
N ASN A 254 -3.66 3.37 -34.42
CA ASN A 254 -4.33 3.29 -35.72
C ASN A 254 -5.79 3.76 -35.69
N GLN A 255 -6.35 4.01 -34.52
CA GLN A 255 -7.76 4.34 -34.30
C GLN A 255 -7.96 5.80 -33.88
N LEU A 256 -6.87 6.46 -33.44
CA LEU A 256 -6.86 7.83 -32.96
C LEU A 256 -6.37 8.80 -34.03
N SER A 257 -6.95 10.01 -34.07
CA SER A 257 -6.45 11.11 -34.87
C SER A 257 -5.06 11.58 -34.41
N HIS A 258 -4.41 12.38 -35.24
CA HIS A 258 -3.13 12.99 -34.87
C HIS A 258 -3.28 13.92 -33.67
N GLU A 259 -4.34 14.72 -33.62
CA GLU A 259 -4.62 15.64 -32.52
C GLU A 259 -4.89 14.95 -31.21
N GLU A 260 -5.66 13.83 -31.21
CA GLU A 260 -5.91 13.03 -29.99
C GLU A 260 -4.60 12.46 -29.42
N LYS A 261 -3.70 11.95 -30.26
CA LYS A 261 -2.39 11.43 -29.85
C LYS A 261 -1.51 12.53 -29.27
N GLU A 262 -1.43 13.67 -29.96
CA GLU A 262 -0.63 14.80 -29.52
C GLU A 262 -1.12 15.34 -28.18
N TYR A 263 -2.42 15.54 -28.02
CA TYR A 263 -3.02 15.97 -26.77
C TYR A 263 -2.72 15.01 -25.60
N PHE A 264 -2.83 13.69 -25.86
CA PHE A 264 -2.49 12.70 -24.84
C PHE A 264 -1.00 12.73 -24.47
N LEU A 265 -0.10 12.84 -25.43
CA LEU A 265 1.35 12.95 -25.19
C LEU A 265 1.72 14.21 -24.39
N GLN A 266 1.10 15.35 -24.73
CA GLN A 266 1.23 16.60 -23.95
C GLN A 266 0.73 16.40 -22.50
N SER A 267 -0.39 15.70 -22.33
CA SER A 267 -0.94 15.36 -21.01
C SER A 267 -0.03 14.44 -20.22
N VAL A 268 0.62 13.45 -20.87
CA VAL A 268 1.65 12.59 -20.25
C VAL A 268 2.87 13.42 -19.79
N GLU A 269 3.28 14.40 -20.59
CA GLU A 269 4.36 15.30 -20.18
C GLU A 269 3.94 16.19 -19.00
N GLY A 270 2.70 16.68 -18.99
CA GLY A 270 2.10 17.37 -17.85
C GLY A 270 2.10 16.50 -16.57
N TYR A 271 1.81 15.20 -16.70
CA TYR A 271 1.89 14.25 -15.60
C TYR A 271 3.32 14.07 -15.06
N LYS A 272 4.33 13.91 -15.95
CA LYS A 272 5.74 13.82 -15.54
C LYS A 272 6.18 15.06 -14.75
N ASN A 273 5.69 16.21 -15.17
CA ASN A 273 5.96 17.53 -14.56
C ASN A 273 5.04 17.82 -13.34
N LYS A 274 4.22 16.84 -12.89
CA LYS A 274 3.29 16.95 -11.76
C LYS A 274 2.19 18.02 -11.92
N LYS A 275 1.89 18.44 -13.15
CA LYS A 275 0.84 19.41 -13.48
C LYS A 275 -0.52 18.75 -13.72
N ILE A 276 -0.54 17.48 -14.10
CA ILE A 276 -1.76 16.70 -14.39
C ILE A 276 -1.73 15.44 -13.52
N PRO A 277 -2.82 15.09 -12.83
CA PRO A 277 -2.91 13.84 -12.08
C PRO A 277 -3.02 12.63 -13.01
N SER A 278 -2.50 11.47 -12.58
CA SER A 278 -2.60 10.26 -13.40
C SER A 278 -4.03 9.78 -13.65
N SER A 279 -4.98 10.15 -12.79
CA SER A 279 -6.39 9.81 -12.95
C SER A 279 -6.99 10.39 -14.22
N ALA A 280 -6.62 11.61 -14.64
CA ALA A 280 -7.08 12.20 -15.89
C ALA A 280 -6.66 11.35 -17.11
N LEU A 281 -5.40 10.92 -17.15
CA LEU A 281 -4.87 10.06 -18.22
C LEU A 281 -5.53 8.67 -18.24
N LEU A 282 -5.80 8.11 -17.05
CA LEU A 282 -6.50 6.82 -16.94
C LEU A 282 -7.94 6.92 -17.45
N VAL A 283 -8.66 8.02 -17.19
CA VAL A 283 -10.02 8.24 -17.71
C VAL A 283 -10.01 8.35 -19.23
N MET A 284 -9.04 9.06 -19.83
CA MET A 284 -8.89 9.13 -21.29
C MET A 284 -8.69 7.75 -21.90
N LEU A 285 -7.76 6.95 -21.35
CA LEU A 285 -7.52 5.58 -21.81
C LEU A 285 -8.75 4.69 -21.63
N GLN A 286 -9.45 4.79 -20.50
CA GLN A 286 -10.68 4.03 -20.25
C GLN A 286 -11.79 4.39 -21.25
N SER A 287 -11.92 5.68 -21.66
CA SER A 287 -12.86 6.08 -22.68
C SER A 287 -12.55 5.44 -24.03
N TRP A 288 -11.27 5.33 -24.41
CA TRP A 288 -10.85 4.62 -25.62
C TRP A 288 -11.06 3.11 -25.53
N ILE A 289 -10.79 2.50 -24.37
CA ILE A 289 -11.09 1.06 -24.14
C ILE A 289 -12.58 0.77 -24.38
N VAL A 290 -13.47 1.65 -23.91
CA VAL A 290 -14.92 1.51 -24.12
C VAL A 290 -15.27 1.76 -25.60
N ARG A 291 -14.75 2.84 -26.20
CA ARG A 291 -15.01 3.23 -27.59
C ARG A 291 -14.57 2.17 -28.61
N PHE A 292 -13.42 1.55 -28.38
CA PHE A 292 -12.80 0.60 -29.31
C PHE A 292 -12.96 -0.86 -28.88
N GLU A 293 -13.71 -1.13 -27.79
CA GLU A 293 -14.06 -2.45 -27.29
C GLU A 293 -12.83 -3.36 -27.04
N ASP A 294 -11.71 -2.79 -26.53
CA ASP A 294 -10.49 -3.58 -26.24
C ASP A 294 -10.66 -4.39 -24.94
N ASP A 295 -11.12 -5.65 -25.07
CA ASP A 295 -11.35 -6.55 -23.95
C ASP A 295 -10.06 -6.93 -23.19
N TYR A 296 -8.92 -6.97 -23.87
CA TYR A 296 -7.64 -7.23 -23.22
C TYR A 296 -7.29 -6.11 -22.22
N LEU A 297 -7.44 -4.85 -22.64
CA LEU A 297 -7.19 -3.71 -21.76
C LEU A 297 -8.26 -3.55 -20.68
N ARG A 298 -9.50 -3.93 -20.95
CA ARG A 298 -10.60 -3.91 -19.96
C ARG A 298 -10.28 -4.78 -18.76
N ASN A 299 -9.55 -5.88 -18.96
CA ASN A 299 -9.15 -6.81 -17.92
C ASN A 299 -7.85 -6.44 -17.19
N GLN A 300 -7.17 -5.34 -17.54
CA GLN A 300 -5.93 -4.94 -16.90
C GLN A 300 -6.15 -4.35 -15.51
N THR A 301 -5.48 -4.90 -14.48
CA THR A 301 -5.49 -4.40 -13.10
C THR A 301 -4.89 -3.02 -12.95
N PHE A 302 -4.11 -2.57 -13.93
CA PHE A 302 -3.55 -1.22 -13.98
C PHE A 302 -4.62 -0.12 -13.88
N PHE A 303 -5.81 -0.36 -14.41
CA PHE A 303 -6.92 0.59 -14.38
C PHE A 303 -7.76 0.49 -13.10
N GLU A 304 -7.80 -0.68 -12.48
CA GLU A 304 -8.58 -0.96 -11.27
C GLU A 304 -7.82 -1.98 -10.40
N PRO A 305 -6.75 -1.55 -9.68
CA PRO A 305 -5.90 -2.46 -8.91
C PRO A 305 -6.52 -2.91 -7.58
N PHE A 306 -7.57 -2.24 -7.11
CA PHE A 306 -8.36 -2.53 -5.91
C PHE A 306 -9.77 -1.96 -6.06
N PRO A 307 -10.76 -2.30 -5.20
CA PRO A 307 -12.15 -1.83 -5.32
C PRO A 307 -12.27 -0.31 -5.44
N LYS A 308 -13.09 0.16 -6.38
CA LYS A 308 -13.27 1.59 -6.69
C LYS A 308 -13.75 2.41 -5.49
N ASP A 309 -14.59 1.83 -4.65
CA ASP A 309 -15.12 2.49 -3.45
C ASP A 309 -14.04 2.83 -2.41
N LEU A 310 -12.85 2.20 -2.52
CA LEU A 310 -11.68 2.53 -1.71
C LEU A 310 -10.84 3.67 -2.29
N VAL A 311 -11.16 4.13 -3.50
CA VAL A 311 -10.59 5.34 -4.10
C VAL A 311 -11.32 6.53 -3.48
N GLU A 312 -10.74 7.16 -2.47
CA GLU A 312 -11.25 8.46 -2.03
C GLU A 312 -11.12 9.44 -3.19
N LEU A 313 -12.27 9.94 -3.64
CA LEU A 313 -12.31 11.17 -4.42
C LEU A 313 -11.57 12.22 -3.61
N CYS A 314 -10.59 12.88 -4.19
CA CYS A 314 -9.87 13.97 -3.56
C CYS A 314 -10.88 14.96 -2.94
N ARG A 315 -11.12 14.84 -1.63
CA ARG A 315 -11.81 15.84 -0.82
C ARG A 315 -10.79 16.83 -0.28
N ASP A 316 -9.76 17.16 -1.04
CA ASP A 316 -8.73 18.04 -0.53
C ASP A 316 -8.54 19.27 -1.38
N THR A 317 -8.67 20.37 -0.69
CA THR A 317 -8.14 21.71 -0.94
C THR A 317 -6.76 21.80 -1.63
N GLN A 318 -6.09 20.71 -1.88
CA GLN A 318 -4.87 20.64 -2.72
C GLN A 318 -5.15 20.42 -4.22
N CYS A 319 -6.41 20.19 -4.63
CA CYS A 319 -6.81 20.13 -6.04
C CYS A 319 -7.54 21.41 -6.51
N GLU A 320 -7.80 22.39 -5.63
CA GLU A 320 -8.58 23.59 -5.98
C GLU A 320 -7.82 24.61 -6.85
N TRP A 321 -6.51 24.51 -6.96
CA TRP A 321 -5.74 25.50 -7.73
C TRP A 321 -5.77 25.29 -9.27
N ALA A 322 -6.33 24.19 -9.77
CA ALA A 322 -6.36 23.93 -11.22
C ALA A 322 -7.53 24.56 -11.96
N ALA A 323 -8.55 25.06 -11.24
CA ALA A 323 -9.74 25.62 -11.87
C ALA A 323 -9.80 27.15 -11.82
N SER A 324 -9.17 27.80 -10.83
CA SER A 324 -9.21 29.25 -10.69
C SER A 324 -8.20 29.98 -11.59
N ASP A 325 -7.05 29.37 -11.87
CA ASP A 325 -5.99 30.06 -12.63
C ASP A 325 -6.17 30.01 -14.15
N LEU A 326 -7.15 29.27 -14.65
CA LEU A 326 -7.46 29.21 -16.10
C LEU A 326 -8.47 30.27 -16.57
N PHE A 327 -9.10 31.01 -15.66
CA PHE A 327 -10.11 32.02 -16.00
C PHE A 327 -9.71 33.46 -15.70
N GLU A 328 -8.56 33.74 -15.06
CA GLU A 328 -8.15 35.12 -14.71
C GLU A 328 -7.27 35.85 -15.75
N THR A 329 -7.07 35.32 -16.95
CA THR A 329 -6.29 36.02 -17.98
C THR A 329 -7.09 36.45 -19.20
N ARG A 330 -8.31 36.95 -19.05
CA ARG A 330 -9.00 37.70 -20.12
C ARG A 330 -10.02 38.70 -19.62
N GLU A 331 -9.67 39.60 -18.71
CA GLU A 331 -10.37 40.87 -18.54
C GLU A 331 -9.37 41.98 -18.11
N GLY A 332 -8.79 42.61 -19.09
CA GLY A 332 -7.86 43.74 -18.84
C GLY A 332 -7.45 44.45 -20.11
N THR A 333 -8.39 44.85 -20.96
CA THR A 333 -8.18 45.93 -21.92
C THR A 333 -9.54 46.47 -22.36
N LYS A 334 -10.17 47.33 -21.56
CA LYS A 334 -11.13 48.30 -22.08
C LYS A 334 -10.39 49.62 -22.17
N THR A 335 -9.95 49.88 -23.40
CA THR A 335 -9.54 51.18 -23.92
C THR A 335 -10.65 52.19 -23.66
N GLN A 336 -10.34 53.25 -22.94
CA GLN A 336 -11.06 54.52 -22.98
C GLN A 336 -10.81 55.15 -24.38
N ILE A 337 -11.86 55.35 -25.13
CA ILE A 337 -11.92 56.38 -26.19
C ILE A 337 -13.28 57.06 -26.06
N LEU A 338 -13.20 58.35 -25.64
CA LEU A 338 -14.12 59.48 -25.76
C LEU A 338 -15.56 59.30 -25.27
#